data_1bc0b31dd9db6a77c7be48ffef0d1b82
#
_entry.id   1bc0b31dd9db6a77c7be48ffef0d1b82
#
_cell.length_a   1.000
_cell.length_b   1.000
_cell.length_c   1.000
_cell.angle_alpha   90.00
_cell.angle_beta   90.00
_cell.angle_gamma   90.00
#
_symmetry.space_group_name_H-M   'P 1'
#
loop_
_entity.id
_entity.type
_entity.pdbx_description
1 polymer ?
#
loop_
_entity_poly.entity_id
_entity_poly.type
_entity_poly.pdbx_seq_one_letter_code
_entity_poly.pdbx_strand_id
1 'polypeptide(L)'
;MYDMVEEILEDREIRVMSEKLKVGILGGTGMVGQRFISLLENHPWFEVTTIAASPRSAGKTYEDAVGDRWKMDTPMPEAVKKIIVKNVNEVEEVASQVDFVFSAVDMSKDEIKKIEEDYAKTETPVVSNNSAHRWTPDVPMVVPEINPQHMEVIKYQKERLGTKRGFVAVKPNCSIQSYAPVLTAWKEFEPYEVVAT
;
A
#
# COMPACT_ATOMS: atom_id res chain seq x y z
N MET A 1 32.06 5.89 26.26
CA MET A 1 32.08 5.99 24.78
C MET A 1 31.10 5.04 24.12
N TYR A 2 30.98 3.78 24.56
CA TYR A 2 29.95 2.85 24.07
C TYR A 2 28.54 3.30 24.46
N ASP A 3 28.32 3.69 25.71
CA ASP A 3 27.01 4.15 26.22
C ASP A 3 26.47 5.40 25.48
N MET A 4 27.36 6.30 25.08
CA MET A 4 26.99 7.51 24.33
C MET A 4 26.62 7.22 22.87
N VAL A 5 27.13 6.13 22.29
CA VAL A 5 26.77 5.71 20.93
C VAL A 5 25.41 4.98 20.93
N GLU A 6 25.15 4.18 21.94
CA GLU A 6 23.83 3.55 22.11
C GLU A 6 22.73 4.60 22.36
N GLU A 7 22.98 5.58 23.22
CA GLU A 7 22.06 6.69 23.48
C GLU A 7 21.79 7.55 22.23
N ILE A 8 22.79 7.76 21.37
CA ILE A 8 22.63 8.46 20.08
C ILE A 8 21.87 7.60 19.06
N LEU A 9 22.02 6.29 19.07
CA LEU A 9 21.31 5.36 18.20
C LEU A 9 19.86 5.22 18.65
N GLU A 10 19.61 5.07 19.96
CA GLU A 10 18.26 5.06 20.52
C GLU A 10 17.53 6.40 20.25
N ASP A 11 18.19 7.55 20.42
CA ASP A 11 17.60 8.87 20.15
C ASP A 11 17.35 9.09 18.65
N ARG A 12 18.16 8.49 17.76
CA ARG A 12 17.90 8.45 16.32
C ARG A 12 16.75 7.53 15.94
N GLU A 13 16.67 6.35 16.52
CA GLU A 13 15.55 5.43 16.30
C GLU A 13 14.25 6.00 16.86
N ILE A 14 14.27 6.61 18.05
CA ILE A 14 13.12 7.30 18.65
C ILE A 14 12.70 8.52 17.82
N ARG A 15 13.62 9.29 17.25
CA ARG A 15 13.30 10.42 16.37
C ARG A 15 12.73 9.98 15.02
N VAL A 16 13.24 8.89 14.46
CA VAL A 16 12.68 8.30 13.22
C VAL A 16 11.28 7.72 13.44
N MET A 17 10.95 7.32 14.68
CA MET A 17 9.62 6.82 15.07
C MET A 17 8.66 7.90 15.59
N SER A 18 9.11 9.17 15.72
CA SER A 18 8.26 10.24 16.26
C SER A 18 7.27 10.84 15.27
N GLU A 19 7.52 10.70 13.97
CA GLU A 19 6.59 11.15 12.92
C GLU A 19 6.12 9.96 12.10
N LYS A 20 4.79 9.72 12.10
CA LYS A 20 4.19 8.70 11.25
C LYS A 20 4.35 9.04 9.78
N LEU A 21 4.62 8.04 8.95
CA LEU A 21 4.61 8.22 7.50
C LEU A 21 3.19 8.52 7.02
N LYS A 22 3.08 9.53 6.17
CA LYS A 22 1.82 9.95 5.54
C LYS A 22 1.46 9.00 4.42
N VAL A 23 0.28 8.41 4.52
CA VAL A 23 -0.18 7.40 3.57
C VAL A 23 -1.36 7.89 2.75
N GLY A 24 -1.28 7.69 1.45
CA GLY A 24 -2.40 7.85 0.54
C GLY A 24 -3.11 6.53 0.24
N ILE A 25 -4.44 6.55 0.15
CA ILE A 25 -5.22 5.38 -0.25
C ILE A 25 -5.87 5.65 -1.61
N LEU A 26 -5.35 5.02 -2.65
CA LEU A 26 -5.90 5.08 -4.00
C LEU A 26 -7.04 4.04 -4.13
N GLY A 27 -8.23 4.49 -4.51
CA GLY A 27 -9.43 3.65 -4.51
C GLY A 27 -10.09 3.55 -3.13
N GLY A 28 -9.88 4.54 -2.25
CA GLY A 28 -10.30 4.53 -0.85
C GLY A 28 -11.81 4.36 -0.61
N THR A 29 -12.66 4.66 -1.58
CA THR A 29 -14.13 4.49 -1.46
C THR A 29 -14.61 3.06 -1.75
N GLY A 30 -13.75 2.21 -2.34
CA GLY A 30 -14.02 0.80 -2.58
C GLY A 30 -13.83 -0.06 -1.32
N MET A 31 -14.34 -1.28 -1.33
CA MET A 31 -14.30 -2.19 -0.16
C MET A 31 -12.87 -2.45 0.34
N VAL A 32 -11.91 -2.68 -0.55
CA VAL A 32 -10.50 -2.90 -0.17
C VAL A 32 -9.87 -1.62 0.38
N GLY A 33 -10.16 -0.47 -0.22
CA GLY A 33 -9.70 0.83 0.30
C GLY A 33 -10.24 1.13 1.69
N GLN A 34 -11.52 0.84 1.95
CA GLN A 34 -12.14 0.93 3.28
C GLN A 34 -11.42 0.00 4.28
N ARG A 35 -11.03 -1.22 3.85
CA ARG A 35 -10.29 -2.15 4.70
C ARG A 35 -8.91 -1.61 5.06
N PHE A 36 -8.17 -1.01 4.12
CA PHE A 36 -6.91 -0.33 4.44
C PHE A 36 -7.12 0.77 5.49
N ILE A 37 -8.12 1.62 5.30
CA ILE A 37 -8.43 2.72 6.23
C ILE A 37 -8.75 2.18 7.63
N SER A 38 -9.57 1.14 7.72
CA SER A 38 -9.90 0.50 9.00
C SER A 38 -8.66 -0.12 9.69
N LEU A 39 -7.79 -0.79 8.93
CA LEU A 39 -6.58 -1.42 9.48
C LEU A 39 -5.48 -0.40 9.87
N LEU A 40 -5.48 0.77 9.26
CA LEU A 40 -4.51 1.82 9.53
C LEU A 40 -4.98 2.76 10.65
N GLU A 41 -6.18 2.60 11.18
CA GLU A 41 -6.63 3.34 12.35
C GLU A 41 -5.69 3.06 13.54
N ASN A 42 -5.16 4.13 14.13
CA ASN A 42 -4.19 4.05 15.24
C ASN A 42 -2.92 3.22 14.93
N HIS A 43 -2.55 3.07 13.64
CA HIS A 43 -1.34 2.35 13.28
C HIS A 43 -0.09 3.06 13.85
N PRO A 44 0.89 2.33 14.42
CA PRO A 44 2.02 2.95 15.10
C PRO A 44 2.94 3.76 14.18
N TRP A 45 3.06 3.38 12.90
CA TRP A 45 4.01 3.97 11.95
C TRP A 45 3.37 4.74 10.80
N PHE A 46 2.07 4.56 10.56
CA PHE A 46 1.39 5.13 9.38
C PHE A 46 0.17 5.96 9.78
N GLU A 47 -0.05 7.05 9.04
CA GLU A 47 -1.22 7.89 9.16
C GLU A 47 -1.86 8.08 7.77
N VAL A 48 -3.14 7.82 7.64
CA VAL A 48 -3.90 8.08 6.41
C VAL A 48 -4.18 9.59 6.34
N THR A 49 -3.48 10.28 5.47
CA THR A 49 -3.65 11.74 5.27
C THR A 49 -4.37 12.09 3.99
N THR A 50 -4.37 11.19 3.01
CA THR A 50 -4.92 11.45 1.69
C THR A 50 -5.72 10.24 1.20
N ILE A 51 -6.91 10.50 0.69
CA ILE A 51 -7.77 9.49 0.08
C ILE A 51 -8.08 9.95 -1.34
N ALA A 52 -7.80 9.10 -2.32
CA ALA A 52 -8.10 9.37 -3.71
C ALA A 52 -9.02 8.29 -4.29
N ALA A 53 -9.94 8.71 -5.14
CA ALA A 53 -10.91 7.84 -5.77
C ALA A 53 -11.27 8.33 -7.17
N SER A 54 -12.28 7.73 -7.80
CA SER A 54 -12.76 8.16 -9.11
C SER A 54 -13.25 9.62 -9.11
N PRO A 55 -13.25 10.30 -10.26
CA PRO A 55 -13.75 11.69 -10.39
C PRO A 55 -15.14 11.92 -9.79
N ARG A 56 -15.99 10.89 -9.75
CA ARG A 56 -17.34 10.98 -9.14
C ARG A 56 -17.35 11.20 -7.64
N SER A 57 -16.30 10.75 -6.95
CA SER A 57 -16.14 10.87 -5.51
C SER A 57 -15.29 12.08 -5.12
N ALA A 58 -14.47 12.59 -6.03
CA ALA A 58 -13.59 13.72 -5.79
C ALA A 58 -14.34 14.99 -5.37
N GLY A 59 -13.73 15.76 -4.49
CA GLY A 59 -14.27 17.02 -3.96
C GLY A 59 -15.28 16.85 -2.82
N LYS A 60 -15.69 15.65 -2.47
CA LYS A 60 -16.58 15.36 -1.33
C LYS A 60 -15.75 15.02 -0.10
N THR A 61 -16.32 15.18 1.10
CA THR A 61 -15.76 14.55 2.30
C THR A 61 -15.76 13.04 2.13
N TYR A 62 -14.84 12.33 2.79
CA TYR A 62 -14.79 10.88 2.68
C TYR A 62 -16.11 10.23 3.18
N GLU A 63 -16.67 10.74 4.27
CA GLU A 63 -17.96 10.31 4.80
C GLU A 63 -19.09 10.45 3.76
N ASP A 64 -19.19 11.59 3.07
CA ASP A 64 -20.19 11.80 2.02
C ASP A 64 -19.91 10.96 0.77
N ALA A 65 -18.65 10.80 0.41
CA ALA A 65 -18.24 10.02 -0.75
C ALA A 65 -18.54 8.53 -0.59
N VAL A 66 -18.44 8.00 0.63
CA VAL A 66 -18.77 6.60 0.96
C VAL A 66 -20.27 6.45 1.26
N GLY A 67 -20.85 7.33 2.09
CA GLY A 67 -22.24 7.26 2.51
C GLY A 67 -22.60 5.88 3.10
N ASP A 68 -23.73 5.33 2.71
CA ASP A 68 -24.22 4.02 3.17
C ASP A 68 -23.41 2.81 2.64
N ARG A 69 -22.35 3.07 1.87
CA ARG A 69 -21.48 2.01 1.30
C ARG A 69 -20.32 1.62 2.19
N TRP A 70 -20.26 2.09 3.44
CA TRP A 70 -19.31 1.58 4.40
C TRP A 70 -19.59 0.11 4.71
N LYS A 71 -18.62 -0.78 4.48
CA LYS A 71 -18.78 -2.25 4.53
C LYS A 71 -17.97 -2.91 5.63
N MET A 72 -17.29 -2.13 6.46
CA MET A 72 -16.50 -2.69 7.56
C MET A 72 -17.41 -2.89 8.79
N ASP A 73 -17.06 -3.90 9.60
CA ASP A 73 -17.78 -4.21 10.86
C ASP A 73 -17.54 -3.14 11.93
N THR A 74 -16.42 -2.41 11.82
CA THR A 74 -16.10 -1.28 12.70
C THR A 74 -16.64 0.03 12.12
N PRO A 75 -16.96 1.03 12.95
CA PRO A 75 -17.32 2.36 12.48
C PRO A 75 -16.21 2.97 11.61
N MET A 76 -16.57 3.90 10.73
CA MET A 76 -15.60 4.69 9.98
C MET A 76 -14.75 5.52 10.96
N PRO A 77 -13.39 5.44 10.87
CA PRO A 77 -12.52 6.22 11.74
C PRO A 77 -12.78 7.71 11.65
N GLU A 78 -12.87 8.39 12.81
CA GLU A 78 -13.17 9.82 12.86
C GLU A 78 -12.13 10.67 12.12
N ALA A 79 -10.85 10.26 12.19
CA ALA A 79 -9.74 10.98 11.58
C ALA A 79 -9.89 11.14 10.04
N VAL A 80 -10.57 10.19 9.38
CA VAL A 80 -10.68 10.21 7.90
C VAL A 80 -11.98 10.81 7.39
N LYS A 81 -13.04 10.92 8.21
CA LYS A 81 -14.37 11.37 7.80
C LYS A 81 -14.37 12.67 7.03
N LYS A 82 -13.58 13.64 7.48
CA LYS A 82 -13.51 15.00 6.92
C LYS A 82 -12.45 15.18 5.83
N ILE A 83 -11.67 14.16 5.52
CA ILE A 83 -10.71 14.22 4.41
C ILE A 83 -11.48 14.45 3.11
N ILE A 84 -11.06 15.45 2.36
CA ILE A 84 -11.61 15.69 1.01
C ILE A 84 -11.01 14.67 0.06
N VAL A 85 -11.86 13.86 -0.54
CA VAL A 85 -11.45 12.84 -1.52
C VAL A 85 -10.86 13.54 -2.75
N LYS A 86 -9.65 13.15 -3.12
CA LYS A 86 -8.95 13.62 -4.31
C LYS A 86 -9.33 12.79 -5.53
N ASN A 87 -9.14 13.36 -6.71
CA ASN A 87 -9.23 12.59 -7.94
C ASN A 87 -7.94 11.76 -8.13
N VAL A 88 -8.08 10.45 -8.27
CA VAL A 88 -6.93 9.53 -8.40
C VAL A 88 -6.07 9.83 -9.64
N ASN A 89 -6.62 10.49 -10.66
CA ASN A 89 -5.90 10.89 -11.87
C ASN A 89 -5.05 12.16 -11.68
N GLU A 90 -5.23 12.89 -10.60
CA GLU A 90 -4.41 14.07 -10.24
C GLU A 90 -3.16 13.60 -9.49
N VAL A 91 -2.32 12.83 -10.20
CA VAL A 91 -1.20 12.06 -9.63
C VAL A 91 -0.26 12.94 -8.82
N GLU A 92 0.21 14.05 -9.39
CA GLU A 92 1.18 14.94 -8.76
C GLU A 92 0.61 15.63 -7.52
N GLU A 93 -0.68 16.02 -7.55
CA GLU A 93 -1.34 16.62 -6.40
C GLU A 93 -1.43 15.65 -5.22
N VAL A 94 -1.82 14.40 -5.49
CA VAL A 94 -1.92 13.36 -4.46
C VAL A 94 -0.53 12.98 -3.95
N ALA A 95 0.41 12.75 -4.85
CA ALA A 95 1.78 12.33 -4.53
C ALA A 95 2.52 13.34 -3.64
N SER A 96 2.29 14.64 -3.85
CA SER A 96 2.94 15.71 -3.06
C SER A 96 2.54 15.73 -1.58
N GLN A 97 1.47 15.01 -1.20
CA GLN A 97 0.90 15.03 0.15
C GLN A 97 1.22 13.79 0.97
N VAL A 98 1.93 12.80 0.39
CA VAL A 98 2.13 11.49 0.99
C VAL A 98 3.57 11.01 0.87
N ASP A 99 3.95 10.11 1.75
CA ASP A 99 5.23 9.42 1.67
C ASP A 99 5.17 8.20 0.74
N PHE A 100 4.03 7.53 0.71
CA PHE A 100 3.73 6.41 -0.20
C PHE A 100 2.23 6.19 -0.31
N VAL A 101 1.80 5.32 -1.21
CA VAL A 101 0.38 4.99 -1.39
C VAL A 101 0.11 3.50 -1.35
N PHE A 102 -1.05 3.13 -0.79
CA PHE A 102 -1.69 1.84 -1.05
C PHE A 102 -2.65 1.99 -2.23
N SER A 103 -2.55 1.08 -3.20
CA SER A 103 -3.43 1.08 -4.37
C SER A 103 -4.45 -0.06 -4.32
N ALA A 104 -5.72 0.33 -4.38
CA ALA A 104 -6.89 -0.55 -4.50
C ALA A 104 -7.88 0.03 -5.53
N VAL A 105 -7.37 0.63 -6.60
CA VAL A 105 -8.17 1.20 -7.68
C VAL A 105 -8.92 0.11 -8.45
N ASP A 106 -10.11 0.42 -8.93
CA ASP A 106 -10.95 -0.46 -9.73
C ASP A 106 -11.07 0.10 -11.15
N MET A 107 -10.22 -0.39 -12.02
CA MET A 107 -10.07 0.03 -13.42
C MET A 107 -9.66 -1.17 -14.27
N SER A 108 -9.52 -0.99 -15.59
CA SER A 108 -8.90 -2.01 -16.43
C SER A 108 -7.43 -2.25 -16.03
N LYS A 109 -6.90 -3.44 -16.33
CA LYS A 109 -5.50 -3.77 -15.97
C LYS A 109 -4.49 -2.79 -16.56
N ASP A 110 -4.73 -2.31 -17.76
CA ASP A 110 -3.82 -1.38 -18.44
C ASP A 110 -3.87 0.01 -17.81
N GLU A 111 -5.05 0.48 -17.44
CA GLU A 111 -5.21 1.72 -16.67
C GLU A 111 -4.57 1.63 -15.29
N ILE A 112 -4.74 0.49 -14.59
CA ILE A 112 -4.08 0.27 -13.29
C ILE A 112 -2.56 0.31 -13.44
N LYS A 113 -2.00 -0.39 -14.43
CA LYS A 113 -0.56 -0.37 -14.68
C LYS A 113 -0.06 1.04 -14.91
N LYS A 114 -0.75 1.78 -15.79
CA LYS A 114 -0.38 3.14 -16.10
C LYS A 114 -0.41 4.04 -14.87
N ILE A 115 -1.50 4.05 -14.12
CA ILE A 115 -1.64 4.96 -12.98
C ILE A 115 -0.68 4.63 -11.84
N GLU A 116 -0.44 3.35 -11.55
CA GLU A 116 0.51 2.93 -10.53
C GLU A 116 1.95 3.31 -10.92
N GLU A 117 2.32 3.15 -12.19
CA GLU A 117 3.63 3.62 -12.68
C GLU A 117 3.73 5.16 -12.71
N ASP A 118 2.65 5.87 -13.01
CA ASP A 118 2.65 7.33 -12.99
C ASP A 118 2.88 7.85 -11.56
N TYR A 119 2.27 7.25 -10.53
CA TYR A 119 2.61 7.53 -9.12
C TYR A 119 4.06 7.19 -8.80
N ALA A 120 4.57 6.04 -9.23
CA ALA A 120 5.96 5.68 -8.99
C ALA A 120 6.94 6.69 -9.62
N LYS A 121 6.63 7.22 -10.81
CA LYS A 121 7.45 8.24 -11.50
C LYS A 121 7.50 9.59 -10.76
N THR A 122 6.54 9.89 -9.90
CA THR A 122 6.61 11.06 -9.00
C THR A 122 7.45 10.79 -7.75
N GLU A 123 8.26 9.75 -7.73
CA GLU A 123 9.05 9.28 -6.60
C GLU A 123 8.21 8.78 -5.41
N THR A 124 6.92 8.47 -5.64
CA THR A 124 6.01 7.95 -4.62
C THR A 124 5.95 6.42 -4.71
N PRO A 125 6.41 5.65 -3.71
CA PRO A 125 6.26 4.21 -3.68
C PRO A 125 4.78 3.79 -3.69
N VAL A 126 4.46 2.76 -4.46
CA VAL A 126 3.11 2.19 -4.56
C VAL A 126 3.11 0.76 -4.05
N VAL A 127 2.30 0.49 -3.04
CA VAL A 127 2.02 -0.87 -2.57
C VAL A 127 0.64 -1.28 -3.06
N SER A 128 0.60 -2.15 -4.06
CA SER A 128 -0.63 -2.46 -4.77
C SER A 128 -1.31 -3.74 -4.32
N ASN A 129 -2.62 -3.65 -4.09
CA ASN A 129 -3.49 -4.82 -3.92
C ASN A 129 -3.91 -5.44 -5.26
N ASN A 130 -3.71 -4.73 -6.37
CA ASN A 130 -4.20 -5.10 -7.68
C ASN A 130 -3.39 -6.23 -8.33
N SER A 131 -4.02 -6.89 -9.30
CA SER A 131 -3.38 -7.99 -10.03
C SER A 131 -2.63 -7.55 -11.28
N ALA A 132 -2.72 -6.28 -11.66
CA ALA A 132 -2.25 -5.79 -12.95
C ALA A 132 -0.74 -6.02 -13.16
N HIS A 133 0.06 -5.75 -12.16
CA HIS A 133 1.52 -5.88 -12.21
C HIS A 133 2.08 -7.24 -11.75
N ARG A 134 1.26 -8.21 -11.34
CA ARG A 134 1.76 -9.48 -10.79
C ARG A 134 2.68 -10.27 -11.71
N TRP A 135 2.59 -10.04 -13.02
CA TRP A 135 3.42 -10.70 -14.04
C TRP A 135 4.38 -9.73 -14.74
N THR A 136 4.55 -8.52 -14.21
CA THR A 136 5.56 -7.57 -14.69
C THR A 136 6.92 -7.97 -14.10
N PRO A 137 7.93 -8.30 -14.92
CA PRO A 137 9.15 -8.97 -14.44
C PRO A 137 9.95 -8.21 -13.37
N ASP A 138 9.91 -6.89 -13.41
CA ASP A 138 10.63 -6.01 -12.49
C ASP A 138 9.77 -5.46 -11.35
N VAL A 139 8.52 -5.95 -11.21
CA VAL A 139 7.63 -5.62 -10.11
C VAL A 139 7.62 -6.78 -9.10
N PRO A 140 8.08 -6.58 -7.87
CA PRO A 140 8.07 -7.63 -6.88
C PRO A 140 6.65 -7.97 -6.43
N MET A 141 6.35 -9.26 -6.39
CA MET A 141 5.16 -9.81 -5.75
C MET A 141 5.57 -10.47 -4.44
N VAL A 142 5.19 -9.86 -3.31
CA VAL A 142 5.80 -10.18 -2.00
C VAL A 142 4.77 -10.64 -0.99
N VAL A 143 5.13 -11.73 -0.29
CA VAL A 143 4.67 -12.08 1.05
C VAL A 143 5.89 -11.91 1.96
N PRO A 144 5.95 -10.88 2.83
CA PRO A 144 7.18 -10.52 3.54
C PRO A 144 7.82 -11.65 4.33
N GLU A 145 7.00 -12.54 4.90
CA GLU A 145 7.45 -13.69 5.69
C GLU A 145 8.03 -14.83 4.82
N ILE A 146 7.80 -14.81 3.51
CA ILE A 146 8.15 -15.91 2.60
C ILE A 146 9.28 -15.54 1.66
N ASN A 147 9.13 -14.40 0.97
CA ASN A 147 10.02 -14.05 -0.13
C ASN A 147 10.43 -12.56 -0.13
N PRO A 148 10.90 -11.99 1.00
CA PRO A 148 11.32 -10.59 1.08
C PRO A 148 12.42 -10.25 0.07
N GLN A 149 13.28 -11.21 -0.28
CA GLN A 149 14.35 -11.05 -1.27
C GLN A 149 13.82 -10.70 -2.67
N HIS A 150 12.53 -10.95 -2.97
CA HIS A 150 11.93 -10.54 -4.25
C HIS A 150 11.93 -9.01 -4.43
N MET A 151 12.04 -8.24 -3.33
CA MET A 151 12.20 -6.79 -3.39
C MET A 151 13.47 -6.34 -4.14
N GLU A 152 14.47 -7.20 -4.30
CA GLU A 152 15.71 -6.88 -5.03
C GLU A 152 15.47 -6.53 -6.51
N VAL A 153 14.36 -6.99 -7.12
CA VAL A 153 14.03 -6.67 -8.51
C VAL A 153 13.68 -5.19 -8.72
N ILE A 154 13.35 -4.46 -7.63
CA ILE A 154 13.02 -3.03 -7.68
C ILE A 154 14.12 -2.19 -8.34
N LYS A 155 15.38 -2.59 -8.21
CA LYS A 155 16.50 -1.89 -8.86
C LYS A 155 16.31 -1.80 -10.39
N TYR A 156 15.88 -2.89 -11.03
CA TYR A 156 15.62 -2.91 -12.47
C TYR A 156 14.38 -2.09 -12.84
N GLN A 157 13.35 -2.11 -11.99
CA GLN A 157 12.17 -1.29 -12.17
C GLN A 157 12.52 0.21 -12.10
N LYS A 158 13.32 0.61 -11.13
CA LYS A 158 13.80 2.01 -11.01
C LYS A 158 14.61 2.46 -12.22
N GLU A 159 15.45 1.59 -12.77
CA GLU A 159 16.17 1.86 -14.01
C GLU A 159 15.20 2.08 -15.18
N ARG A 160 14.20 1.21 -15.34
CA ARG A 160 13.18 1.33 -16.39
C ARG A 160 12.31 2.58 -16.25
N LEU A 161 11.90 2.91 -15.02
CA LEU A 161 11.02 4.06 -14.74
C LEU A 161 11.79 5.38 -14.63
N GLY A 162 13.12 5.36 -14.49
CA GLY A 162 13.96 6.53 -14.26
C GLY A 162 13.78 7.14 -12.86
N THR A 163 13.46 6.34 -11.86
CA THR A 163 13.18 6.78 -10.49
C THR A 163 14.33 6.46 -9.53
N LYS A 164 14.41 7.21 -8.43
CA LYS A 164 15.36 6.95 -7.32
C LYS A 164 14.66 6.29 -6.13
N ARG A 165 13.49 6.78 -5.77
CA ARG A 165 12.70 6.31 -4.63
C ARG A 165 11.44 5.57 -5.06
N GLY A 166 10.75 6.05 -6.10
CA GLY A 166 9.49 5.51 -6.58
C GLY A 166 9.60 4.10 -7.15
N PHE A 167 8.64 3.26 -6.80
CA PHE A 167 8.49 1.89 -7.31
C PHE A 167 7.06 1.40 -7.11
N VAL A 168 6.71 0.31 -7.77
CA VAL A 168 5.48 -0.47 -7.53
C VAL A 168 5.87 -1.82 -6.96
N ALA A 169 5.24 -2.22 -5.86
CA ALA A 169 5.28 -3.58 -5.32
C ALA A 169 3.86 -4.11 -5.17
N VAL A 170 3.65 -5.39 -5.41
CA VAL A 170 2.31 -5.99 -5.37
C VAL A 170 2.22 -7.14 -4.37
N LYS A 171 1.05 -7.31 -3.78
CA LYS A 171 0.75 -8.52 -3.04
C LYS A 171 0.23 -9.63 -3.98
N PRO A 172 0.39 -10.91 -3.63
CA PRO A 172 -0.20 -12.03 -4.38
C PRO A 172 -1.73 -12.06 -4.26
N ASN A 173 -2.34 -13.07 -4.85
CA ASN A 173 -3.77 -13.31 -4.71
C ASN A 173 -4.17 -13.47 -3.24
N CYS A 174 -5.36 -12.96 -2.88
CA CYS A 174 -5.84 -13.00 -1.50
C CYS A 174 -6.02 -14.43 -0.95
N SER A 175 -6.48 -15.37 -1.77
CA SER A 175 -6.63 -16.77 -1.36
C SER A 175 -5.28 -17.42 -1.01
N ILE A 176 -4.23 -17.16 -1.80
CA ILE A 176 -2.88 -17.69 -1.54
C ILE A 176 -2.33 -17.20 -0.19
N GLN A 177 -2.58 -15.96 0.17
CA GLN A 177 -2.07 -15.39 1.41
C GLN A 177 -2.60 -16.08 2.69
N SER A 178 -3.74 -16.76 2.61
CA SER A 178 -4.31 -17.47 3.75
C SER A 178 -3.55 -18.77 4.07
N TYR A 179 -2.98 -19.45 3.09
CA TYR A 179 -2.34 -20.75 3.29
C TYR A 179 -0.85 -20.81 2.93
N ALA A 180 -0.34 -19.90 2.11
CA ALA A 180 1.08 -19.93 1.72
C ALA A 180 2.05 -19.80 2.91
N PRO A 181 1.81 -18.95 3.93
CA PRO A 181 2.66 -18.92 5.13
C PRO A 181 2.69 -20.26 5.87
N VAL A 182 1.53 -20.93 5.99
CA VAL A 182 1.43 -22.25 6.65
C VAL A 182 2.21 -23.30 5.87
N LEU A 183 2.03 -23.36 4.55
CA LEU A 183 2.78 -24.30 3.70
C LEU A 183 4.28 -24.02 3.74
N THR A 184 4.67 -22.75 3.85
CA THR A 184 6.08 -22.39 3.97
C THR A 184 6.67 -22.87 5.29
N ALA A 185 5.94 -22.76 6.39
CA ALA A 185 6.35 -23.30 7.69
C ALA A 185 6.45 -24.84 7.67
N TRP A 186 5.65 -25.50 6.86
CA TRP A 186 5.63 -26.96 6.72
C TRP A 186 6.57 -27.48 5.60
N LYS A 187 7.36 -26.63 4.99
CA LYS A 187 8.26 -27.01 3.89
C LYS A 187 9.18 -28.18 4.25
N GLU A 188 9.62 -28.29 5.48
CA GLU A 188 10.45 -29.40 5.97
C GLU A 188 9.74 -30.76 5.93
N PHE A 189 8.39 -30.80 5.95
CA PHE A 189 7.57 -32.01 5.83
C PHE A 189 7.26 -32.39 4.36
N GLU A 190 7.78 -31.62 3.41
CA GLU A 190 7.64 -31.85 1.97
C GLU A 190 6.17 -32.11 1.52
N PRO A 191 5.21 -31.19 1.82
CA PRO A 191 3.82 -31.38 1.40
C PRO A 191 3.75 -31.51 -0.12
N TYR A 192 3.15 -32.59 -0.60
CA TYR A 192 3.07 -32.92 -2.02
C TYR A 192 1.71 -32.60 -2.67
N GLU A 193 0.69 -32.34 -1.87
CA GLU A 193 -0.65 -32.03 -2.35
C GLU A 193 -1.33 -31.01 -1.43
N VAL A 194 -2.06 -30.08 -2.03
CA VAL A 194 -2.88 -29.08 -1.32
C VAL A 194 -4.27 -29.07 -1.92
N VAL A 195 -5.29 -29.27 -1.09
CA VAL A 195 -6.69 -29.14 -1.48
C VAL A 195 -7.26 -27.89 -0.80
N ALA A 196 -7.73 -26.94 -1.59
CA ALA A 196 -8.36 -25.71 -1.12
C ALA A 196 -9.81 -25.63 -1.60
N THR A 197 -10.75 -25.40 -0.68
CA THR A 197 -12.21 -25.30 -0.95
C THR A 197 -12.74 -23.93 -0.60
#